data_3734041b0963af78d3deb560a89f78d4
#
_entry.id   3734041b0963af78d3deb560a89f78d4
#
_cell.length_a   1.000
_cell.length_b   1.000
_cell.length_c   1.000
_cell.angle_alpha   90.00
_cell.angle_beta   90.00
_cell.angle_gamma   90.00
#
_symmetry.space_group_name_H-M   'P 1'
#
loop_
_entity.id
_entity.type
_entity.pdbx_description
1 polymer ?
#
loop_
_entity_poly.entity_id
_entity_poly.type
_entity_poly.pdbx_seq_one_letter_code
_entity_poly.pdbx_strand_id
1 'polypeptide(L)'
;MDQTSDISIVRNAVRTLLDCADDFFIKKQSVDALYNVFSRITGVSPAQIGVDKDIMLPSGKAISPSAAAHCLLEMKRTAVFLRGIHQAVLQKIKGNTSGPIHILY
;
A
#
# COMPACT_ATOMS: atom_id res chain seq x y z
N MET A 1 -10.46 17.93 3.74
CA MET A 1 -10.03 16.99 4.74
C MET A 1 -8.56 17.19 5.06
N ASP A 2 -8.20 17.07 6.30
CA ASP A 2 -6.88 17.41 6.77
C ASP A 2 -5.86 16.34 6.34
N GLN A 3 -4.81 16.78 5.66
CA GLN A 3 -3.71 15.92 5.22
C GLN A 3 -3.03 15.23 6.40
N THR A 4 -2.93 15.90 7.55
CA THR A 4 -2.38 15.33 8.78
C THR A 4 -3.20 14.14 9.26
N SER A 5 -4.53 14.23 9.15
CA SER A 5 -5.41 13.13 9.51
C SER A 5 -5.20 11.92 8.59
N ASP A 6 -5.04 12.14 7.30
CA ASP A 6 -4.78 11.05 6.34
C ASP A 6 -3.46 10.36 6.64
N ILE A 7 -2.41 11.11 6.92
CA ILE A 7 -1.11 10.56 7.28
C ILE A 7 -1.22 9.71 8.56
N SER A 8 -1.98 10.16 9.54
CA SER A 8 -2.19 9.41 10.78
C SER A 8 -2.92 8.09 10.53
N ILE A 9 -3.95 8.11 9.69
CA ILE A 9 -4.70 6.90 9.33
C ILE A 9 -3.78 5.90 8.64
N VAL A 10 -3.01 6.34 7.65
CA VAL A 10 -2.08 5.48 6.91
C VAL A 10 -1.02 4.89 7.85
N ARG A 11 -0.43 5.73 8.68
CA ARG A 11 0.60 5.30 9.63
C ARG A 11 0.06 4.24 10.59
N ASN A 12 -1.11 4.46 11.15
CA ASN A 12 -1.73 3.51 12.08
C ASN A 12 -2.07 2.19 11.38
N ALA A 13 -2.62 2.25 10.17
CA ALA A 13 -2.97 1.06 9.41
C ALA A 13 -1.73 0.24 9.06
N VAL A 14 -0.66 0.88 8.60
CA VAL A 14 0.59 0.19 8.28
C VAL A 14 1.20 -0.44 9.53
N ARG A 15 1.26 0.32 10.62
CA ARG A 15 1.80 -0.19 11.88
C ARG A 15 1.02 -1.40 12.37
N THR A 16 -0.31 -1.36 12.29
CA THR A 16 -1.16 -2.47 12.68
C THR A 16 -0.91 -3.69 11.79
N LEU A 17 -0.77 -3.52 10.48
CA LEU A 17 -0.48 -4.62 9.56
C LEU A 17 0.88 -5.26 9.83
N LEU A 18 1.85 -4.48 10.29
CA LEU A 18 3.17 -5.01 10.65
C LEU A 18 3.11 -5.85 11.93
N ASP A 19 2.19 -5.56 12.84
CA ASP A 19 2.16 -6.15 14.18
C ASP A 19 1.04 -7.19 14.39
N CYS A 20 0.04 -7.25 13.52
CA CYS A 20 -1.21 -7.97 13.82
C CYS A 20 -1.17 -9.49 13.65
N ALA A 21 -0.04 -10.07 13.29
CA ALA A 21 0.06 -11.51 13.03
C ALA A 21 -1.01 -11.99 12.04
N ASP A 22 -1.89 -12.93 12.42
CA ASP A 22 -2.88 -13.53 11.52
C ASP A 22 -4.33 -13.15 11.84
N ASP A 23 -4.56 -12.07 12.55
CA ASP A 23 -5.91 -11.64 12.87
C ASP A 23 -6.62 -11.09 11.62
N PHE A 24 -7.61 -11.83 11.14
CA PHE A 24 -8.35 -11.48 9.93
C PHE A 24 -9.06 -10.13 10.03
N PHE A 25 -9.74 -9.90 11.14
CA PHE A 25 -10.54 -8.66 11.29
C PHE A 25 -9.66 -7.44 11.37
N ILE A 26 -8.54 -7.54 12.08
CA ILE A 26 -7.59 -6.44 12.20
C ILE A 26 -6.97 -6.15 10.84
N LYS A 27 -6.55 -7.17 10.10
CA LYS A 27 -6.02 -7.00 8.74
C LYS A 27 -7.03 -6.34 7.82
N LYS A 28 -8.28 -6.80 7.86
CA LYS A 28 -9.34 -6.25 7.02
C LYS A 28 -9.58 -4.78 7.31
N GLN A 29 -9.69 -4.41 8.56
CA GLN A 29 -9.88 -3.01 8.95
C GLN A 29 -8.72 -2.14 8.47
N SER A 30 -7.50 -2.64 8.60
CA SER A 30 -6.29 -1.89 8.22
C SER A 30 -6.21 -1.69 6.71
N VAL A 31 -6.43 -2.73 5.91
CA VAL A 31 -6.37 -2.56 4.44
C VAL A 31 -7.55 -1.73 3.93
N ASP A 32 -8.73 -1.86 4.54
CA ASP A 32 -9.88 -1.02 4.18
C ASP A 32 -9.58 0.45 4.47
N ALA A 33 -8.96 0.75 5.59
CA ALA A 33 -8.55 2.12 5.93
C ALA A 33 -7.57 2.68 4.91
N LEU A 34 -6.57 1.90 4.51
CA LEU A 34 -5.61 2.30 3.47
C LEU A 34 -6.32 2.54 2.14
N TYR A 35 -7.17 1.62 1.74
CA TYR A 35 -7.90 1.74 0.47
C TYR A 35 -8.77 2.99 0.45
N ASN A 36 -9.48 3.27 1.53
CA ASN A 36 -10.35 4.45 1.61
C ASN A 36 -9.57 5.75 1.48
N VAL A 37 -8.43 5.86 2.17
CA VAL A 37 -7.58 7.05 2.07
C VAL A 37 -7.05 7.22 0.65
N PHE A 38 -6.48 6.18 0.08
CA PHE A 38 -5.88 6.27 -1.25
C PHE A 38 -6.92 6.46 -2.35
N SER A 39 -8.09 5.83 -2.24
CA SER A 39 -9.20 6.07 -3.18
C SER A 39 -9.64 7.52 -3.18
N ARG A 40 -9.75 8.11 -2.00
CA ARG A 40 -10.16 9.52 -1.88
C ARG A 40 -9.12 10.45 -2.48
N ILE A 41 -7.84 10.20 -2.21
CA ILE A 41 -6.76 11.06 -2.70
C ILE A 41 -6.61 10.94 -4.21
N THR A 42 -6.68 9.71 -4.75
CA THR A 42 -6.41 9.45 -6.17
C THR A 42 -7.64 9.55 -7.06
N GLY A 43 -8.84 9.50 -6.48
CA GLY A 43 -10.09 9.44 -7.25
C GLY A 43 -10.37 8.05 -7.85
N VAL A 44 -9.53 7.07 -7.58
CA VAL A 44 -9.74 5.71 -8.06
C VAL A 44 -10.73 5.00 -7.13
N SER A 45 -11.77 4.39 -7.67
CA SER A 45 -12.84 3.78 -6.88
C SER A 45 -13.23 2.41 -7.44
N PRO A 46 -13.92 1.59 -6.64
CA PRO A 46 -14.42 0.30 -7.12
C PRO A 46 -15.35 0.42 -8.34
N ALA A 47 -16.03 1.54 -8.50
CA ALA A 47 -16.91 1.76 -9.64
C ALA A 47 -16.17 1.78 -10.98
N GLN A 48 -14.86 2.01 -10.96
CA GLN A 48 -14.02 2.03 -12.16
C GLN A 48 -13.53 0.64 -12.57
N ILE A 49 -13.72 -0.38 -11.74
CA ILE A 49 -13.27 -1.74 -12.06
C ILE A 49 -14.01 -2.22 -13.31
N GLY A 50 -13.23 -2.60 -14.34
CA GLY A 50 -13.76 -3.01 -15.62
C GLY A 50 -14.10 -1.86 -16.57
N VAL A 51 -14.06 -0.61 -16.10
CA VAL A 51 -14.31 0.57 -16.93
C VAL A 51 -12.99 1.18 -17.41
N ASP A 52 -12.06 1.41 -16.48
CA ASP A 52 -10.73 1.86 -16.86
C ASP A 52 -9.93 0.71 -17.49
N LYS A 53 -8.95 1.06 -18.31
CA LYS A 53 -8.22 0.08 -19.11
C LYS A 53 -6.77 -0.02 -18.69
N ASP A 54 -6.20 -1.19 -18.93
CA ASP A 54 -4.77 -1.40 -18.80
C ASP A 54 -4.01 -0.52 -19.80
N ILE A 55 -2.82 -0.10 -19.40
CA ILE A 55 -1.96 0.73 -20.23
C ILE A 55 -0.92 -0.16 -20.91
N MET A 56 -0.88 -0.12 -22.24
CA MET A 56 0.11 -0.87 -23.02
C MET A 56 1.37 -0.03 -23.19
N LEU A 57 2.48 -0.59 -22.77
CA LEU A 57 3.80 0.04 -22.89
C LEU A 57 4.66 -0.77 -23.85
N PRO A 58 5.71 -0.17 -24.47
CA PRO A 58 6.64 -0.91 -25.32
C PRO A 58 7.29 -2.10 -24.60
N SER A 59 7.53 -1.96 -23.28
CA SER A 59 8.17 -2.98 -22.45
C SER A 59 7.18 -3.97 -21.82
N GLY A 60 5.88 -3.79 -21.98
CA GLY A 60 4.88 -4.65 -21.37
C GLY A 60 3.57 -3.93 -21.09
N LYS A 61 2.76 -4.53 -20.20
CA LYS A 61 1.45 -4.00 -19.85
C LYS A 61 1.42 -3.56 -18.40
N ALA A 62 0.90 -2.35 -18.16
CA ALA A 62 0.57 -1.88 -16.82
C ALA A 62 -0.92 -2.11 -16.59
N ILE A 63 -1.28 -2.71 -15.46
CA ILE A 63 -2.68 -2.94 -15.13
C ILE A 63 -3.40 -1.61 -14.90
N SER A 64 -4.73 -1.61 -15.04
CA SER A 64 -5.53 -0.41 -14.87
C SER A 64 -5.38 0.15 -13.43
N PRO A 65 -5.58 1.47 -13.25
CA PRO A 65 -5.50 2.07 -11.91
C PRO A 65 -6.45 1.42 -10.91
N SER A 66 -7.68 1.10 -11.30
CA SER A 66 -8.63 0.48 -10.39
C SER A 66 -8.22 -0.95 -10.02
N ALA A 67 -7.66 -1.72 -10.96
CA ALA A 67 -7.17 -3.06 -10.68
C ALA A 67 -5.98 -3.01 -9.72
N ALA A 68 -5.06 -2.07 -9.93
CA ALA A 68 -3.92 -1.87 -9.04
C ALA A 68 -4.37 -1.52 -7.62
N ALA A 69 -5.32 -0.59 -7.50
CA ALA A 69 -5.87 -0.22 -6.19
C ALA A 69 -6.58 -1.38 -5.51
N HIS A 70 -7.32 -2.19 -6.29
CA HIS A 70 -8.03 -3.34 -5.75
C HIS A 70 -7.08 -4.38 -5.14
N CYS A 71 -5.88 -4.52 -5.68
CA CYS A 71 -4.87 -5.44 -5.12
C CYS A 71 -4.53 -5.13 -3.66
N LEU A 72 -4.66 -3.88 -3.24
CA LEU A 72 -4.42 -3.48 -1.84
C LEU A 72 -5.36 -4.20 -0.87
N LEU A 73 -6.57 -4.54 -1.32
CA LEU A 73 -7.57 -5.22 -0.48
C LEU A 73 -7.25 -6.69 -0.23
N GLU A 74 -6.29 -7.26 -0.95
CA GLU A 74 -5.79 -8.60 -0.65
C GLU A 74 -4.91 -8.54 0.59
N MET A 75 -5.53 -8.76 1.73
CA MET A 75 -4.95 -8.51 3.06
C MET A 75 -3.61 -9.21 3.29
N LYS A 76 -3.55 -10.50 2.97
CA LYS A 76 -2.33 -11.28 3.17
C LYS A 76 -1.20 -10.76 2.31
N ARG A 77 -1.47 -10.48 1.05
CA ARG A 77 -0.49 -9.94 0.11
C ARG A 77 0.05 -8.60 0.59
N THR A 78 -0.85 -7.69 0.96
CA THR A 78 -0.47 -6.36 1.45
C THR A 78 0.39 -6.46 2.70
N ALA A 79 0.00 -7.30 3.67
CA ALA A 79 0.76 -7.48 4.90
C ALA A 79 2.15 -8.06 4.65
N VAL A 80 2.26 -9.06 3.77
CA VAL A 80 3.55 -9.67 3.43
C VAL A 80 4.47 -8.67 2.75
N PHE A 81 3.97 -7.90 1.79
CA PHE A 81 4.76 -6.86 1.13
C PHE A 81 5.24 -5.80 2.10
N LEU A 82 4.37 -5.31 2.98
CA LEU A 82 4.74 -4.30 3.97
C LEU A 82 5.82 -4.82 4.91
N ARG A 83 5.69 -6.05 5.39
CA ARG A 83 6.71 -6.65 6.26
C ARG A 83 8.04 -6.80 5.55
N GLY A 84 8.02 -7.23 4.29
CA GLY A 84 9.24 -7.37 3.50
C GLY A 84 9.95 -6.04 3.29
N ILE A 85 9.21 -5.00 2.93
CA ILE A 85 9.76 -3.65 2.74
C ILE A 85 10.31 -3.12 4.07
N HIS A 86 9.56 -3.29 5.15
CA HIS A 86 9.99 -2.85 6.48
C HIS A 86 11.30 -3.49 6.90
N GLN A 87 11.42 -4.82 6.74
CA GLN A 87 12.64 -5.53 7.07
C GLN A 87 13.82 -5.11 6.20
N ALA A 88 13.60 -4.91 4.91
CA ALA A 88 14.64 -4.44 4.01
C ALA A 88 15.16 -3.06 4.41
N VAL A 89 14.26 -2.14 4.78
CA VAL A 89 14.64 -0.81 5.25
C VAL A 89 15.44 -0.91 6.54
N LEU A 90 15.01 -1.74 7.49
CA LEU A 90 15.74 -1.92 8.76
C LEU A 90 17.14 -2.48 8.53
N GLN A 91 17.30 -3.41 7.61
CA GLN A 91 18.63 -3.95 7.28
C GLN A 91 19.53 -2.89 6.66
N LYS A 92 18.98 -2.05 5.80
CA LYS A 92 19.73 -0.94 5.20
C LYS A 92 20.17 0.07 6.26
N ILE A 93 19.31 0.38 7.22
CA ILE A 93 19.65 1.29 8.31
C ILE A 93 20.81 0.74 9.13
N LYS A 94 20.82 -0.56 9.42
CA LYS A 94 21.89 -1.20 10.19
C LYS A 94 23.23 -1.19 9.45
N GLY A 95 23.19 -1.35 8.12
CA GLY A 95 24.40 -1.42 7.30
C GLY A 95 24.91 -0.07 6.83
N ASN A 96 24.09 0.97 6.91
CA ASN A 96 24.41 2.30 6.40
C ASN A 96 24.19 3.35 7.50
N THR A 97 25.29 3.85 8.06
CA THR A 97 25.23 4.79 9.18
C THR A 97 25.17 6.25 8.72
N SER A 98 25.28 6.52 7.44
CA SER A 98 25.28 7.88 6.90
C SER A 98 24.57 7.93 5.56
N GLY A 99 23.77 8.98 5.35
CA GLY A 99 23.10 9.24 4.10
C GLY A 99 21.68 8.64 4.00
N PRO A 100 20.93 9.08 3.02
CA PRO A 100 19.55 8.64 2.83
C PRO A 100 19.47 7.24 2.21
N ILE A 101 18.35 6.57 2.45
CA ILE A 101 18.03 5.31 1.81
C ILE A 101 17.30 5.62 0.50
N HIS A 102 17.78 5.03 -0.59
CA HIS A 102 17.16 5.18 -1.91
C HIS A 102 16.26 3.98 -2.20
N ILE A 103 15.03 4.26 -2.62
CA ILE A 103 14.07 3.22 -2.97
C ILE A 103 13.70 3.37 -4.44
N LEU A 104 13.88 2.29 -5.20
CA LEU A 104 13.45 2.21 -6.61
C LEU A 104 12.13 1.45 -6.67
N TYR A 105 11.14 2.06 -7.29
CA TYR A 105 9.84 1.44 -7.44
C TYR A 105 9.28 1.59 -8.86
#